data_aae0cffc8b5bfe7ac288a6801f7e3231
#
_entry.id   aae0cffc8b5bfe7ac288a6801f7e3231
#
_cell.length_a   1.000
_cell.length_b   1.000
_cell.length_c   1.000
_cell.angle_alpha   90.00
_cell.angle_beta   90.00
_cell.angle_gamma   90.00
#
_symmetry.space_group_name_H-M   'P 1'
#
loop_
_entity.id
_entity.type
_entity.pdbx_description
1 polymer ?
#
loop_
_entity_poly.entity_id
_entity_poly.type
_entity_poly.pdbx_seq_one_letter_code
_entity_poly.pdbx_strand_id
1 'polypeptide(L)'
;MTLHTTVGADAAPPLTKAYSGEPALVAIGRDAIAVRAGTTFAGHRFKAETPVAIEGALIAGADYGVTVRGGVARAWRAAGIPDGADVLGGFHYAPGGNATGRAGGDDVPAINPCSLWDVNFRPACKDPRGMALVQDGSHRFWCDIYLTGKDCRINGTSRFGVTIADGNDCPADPATCEPFRRFDYAAAVATLAAHGKGLLSLSEFPLAAFGVTERSATKGDPKVTGLDAPRTSRFGIMQAAGNMLIWGHDGDPDTPRASMFGGSWLDGGDAGSRYAYVAYRWPENSCGDFGARGRSDHLQLGGRRDSDDGR
;
A
#
# COMPACT_ATOMS: atom_id res chain seq x y z
N MET A 1 3.60 -16.81 23.47
CA MET A 1 3.22 -18.08 22.84
C MET A 1 3.09 -17.82 21.35
N THR A 2 4.15 -18.10 20.61
CA THR A 2 4.34 -17.67 19.20
C THR A 2 3.71 -18.75 18.33
N LEU A 3 2.57 -18.46 17.73
CA LEU A 3 1.96 -19.30 16.69
C LEU A 3 2.74 -19.08 15.39
N HIS A 4 3.80 -19.85 15.17
CA HIS A 4 4.34 -20.11 13.85
C HIS A 4 3.35 -21.03 13.11
N THR A 5 2.45 -20.45 12.34
CA THR A 5 1.75 -21.21 11.31
C THR A 5 2.70 -21.33 10.13
N THR A 6 3.46 -22.41 10.10
CA THR A 6 4.10 -22.90 8.86
C THR A 6 2.98 -23.30 7.91
N VAL A 7 2.60 -22.38 7.01
CA VAL A 7 1.84 -22.76 5.82
C VAL A 7 2.77 -23.67 5.02
N GLY A 8 2.45 -24.95 4.98
CA GLY A 8 3.08 -25.91 4.10
C GLY A 8 3.07 -25.35 2.68
N ALA A 9 4.17 -25.56 1.97
CA ALA A 9 4.33 -25.14 0.57
C ALA A 9 3.46 -26.01 -0.36
N ASP A 10 2.16 -26.05 -0.14
CA ASP A 10 1.23 -26.46 -1.18
C ASP A 10 1.15 -25.30 -2.17
N ALA A 11 1.59 -25.54 -3.39
CA ALA A 11 1.58 -24.55 -4.45
C ALA A 11 0.15 -23.99 -4.56
N ALA A 12 0.03 -22.66 -4.46
CA ALA A 12 -1.27 -22.00 -4.63
C ALA A 12 -1.96 -22.52 -5.92
N PRO A 13 -3.28 -22.74 -5.91
CA PRO A 13 -3.99 -23.24 -7.09
C PRO A 13 -3.66 -22.38 -8.31
N PRO A 14 -3.49 -22.98 -9.50
CA PRO A 14 -3.11 -22.24 -10.69
C PRO A 14 -4.19 -21.21 -11.03
N LEU A 15 -3.77 -19.95 -11.16
CA LEU A 15 -4.63 -18.84 -11.61
C LEU A 15 -4.37 -18.56 -13.07
N THR A 16 -5.45 -18.58 -13.90
CA THR A 16 -5.42 -18.04 -15.26
C THR A 16 -6.42 -16.90 -15.41
N LYS A 17 -6.05 -15.88 -16.18
CA LYS A 17 -6.85 -14.66 -16.39
C LYS A 17 -6.95 -14.34 -17.88
N ALA A 18 -8.05 -13.71 -18.30
CA ALA A 18 -8.18 -13.19 -19.66
C ALA A 18 -7.19 -12.04 -19.93
N TYR A 19 -6.90 -11.22 -18.89
CA TYR A 19 -5.98 -10.09 -18.95
C TYR A 19 -4.91 -10.24 -17.88
N SER A 20 -3.71 -10.62 -18.28
CA SER A 20 -2.59 -10.83 -17.34
C SER A 20 -2.12 -9.54 -16.67
N GLY A 21 -2.26 -8.39 -17.36
CA GLY A 21 -1.84 -7.07 -16.89
C GLY A 21 -2.76 -6.41 -15.86
N GLU A 22 -3.84 -7.09 -15.43
CA GLU A 22 -4.82 -6.61 -14.46
C GLU A 22 -5.07 -7.66 -13.37
N PRO A 23 -5.52 -7.24 -12.16
CA PRO A 23 -5.93 -8.21 -11.14
C PRO A 23 -7.18 -9.00 -11.58
N ALA A 24 -7.34 -10.21 -11.06
CA ALA A 24 -8.53 -11.05 -11.29
C ALA A 24 -9.82 -10.44 -10.68
N LEU A 25 -9.65 -9.46 -9.82
CA LEU A 25 -10.74 -8.75 -9.13
C LEU A 25 -11.00 -7.39 -9.79
N VAL A 26 -12.24 -6.91 -9.68
CA VAL A 26 -12.65 -5.57 -10.14
C VAL A 26 -13.64 -4.97 -9.15
N ALA A 27 -13.43 -3.70 -8.77
CA ALA A 27 -14.42 -2.94 -8.00
C ALA A 27 -15.56 -2.52 -8.96
N ILE A 28 -16.80 -2.91 -8.64
CA ILE A 28 -18.01 -2.61 -9.43
C ILE A 28 -18.90 -1.58 -8.74
N GLY A 29 -18.47 -1.09 -7.59
CA GLY A 29 -19.12 -0.07 -6.78
C GLY A 29 -18.21 0.35 -5.62
N ARG A 30 -18.68 1.25 -4.78
CA ARG A 30 -17.93 1.67 -3.58
C ARG A 30 -17.78 0.55 -2.55
N ASP A 31 -18.74 -0.35 -2.52
CA ASP A 31 -18.87 -1.46 -1.56
C ASP A 31 -19.06 -2.82 -2.23
N ALA A 32 -18.85 -2.88 -3.53
CA ALA A 32 -19.09 -4.08 -4.34
C ALA A 32 -17.85 -4.42 -5.18
N ILE A 33 -17.53 -5.72 -5.20
CA ILE A 33 -16.39 -6.29 -5.94
C ILE A 33 -16.84 -7.52 -6.69
N ALA A 34 -16.21 -7.82 -7.83
CA ALA A 34 -16.48 -9.00 -8.63
C ALA A 34 -15.16 -9.69 -9.05
N VAL A 35 -15.27 -10.99 -9.35
CA VAL A 35 -14.25 -11.73 -10.10
C VAL A 35 -14.45 -11.47 -11.58
N ARG A 36 -13.41 -11.08 -12.30
CA ARG A 36 -13.47 -10.80 -13.74
C ARG A 36 -13.81 -12.05 -14.56
N ALA A 37 -14.58 -11.86 -15.61
CA ALA A 37 -14.86 -12.90 -16.61
C ALA A 37 -13.56 -13.48 -17.20
N GLY A 38 -13.56 -14.78 -17.47
CA GLY A 38 -12.37 -15.49 -18.00
C GLY A 38 -11.34 -15.90 -16.96
N THR A 39 -11.54 -15.55 -15.68
CA THR A 39 -10.70 -16.03 -14.57
C THR A 39 -10.97 -17.51 -14.31
N THR A 40 -9.91 -18.31 -14.16
CA THR A 40 -9.99 -19.69 -13.67
C THR A 40 -9.13 -19.81 -12.42
N PHE A 41 -9.72 -20.29 -11.32
CA PHE A 41 -9.02 -20.47 -10.05
C PHE A 41 -9.68 -21.59 -9.23
N ALA A 42 -8.89 -22.35 -8.48
CA ALA A 42 -9.36 -23.48 -7.66
C ALA A 42 -10.29 -24.43 -8.43
N GLY A 43 -9.95 -24.75 -9.69
CA GLY A 43 -10.73 -25.64 -10.55
C GLY A 43 -12.02 -25.06 -11.14
N HIS A 44 -12.36 -23.80 -10.82
CA HIS A 44 -13.56 -23.13 -11.34
C HIS A 44 -13.23 -22.04 -12.35
N ARG A 45 -14.00 -21.96 -13.45
CA ARG A 45 -13.91 -20.91 -14.46
C ARG A 45 -15.11 -19.97 -14.38
N PHE A 46 -14.84 -18.71 -14.09
CA PHE A 46 -15.81 -17.61 -14.09
C PHE A 46 -16.06 -17.16 -15.54
N LYS A 47 -17.18 -17.60 -16.15
CA LYS A 47 -17.51 -17.29 -17.56
C LYS A 47 -17.99 -15.85 -17.76
N ALA A 48 -18.53 -15.23 -16.72
CA ALA A 48 -18.99 -13.85 -16.69
C ALA A 48 -18.40 -13.15 -15.47
N GLU A 49 -18.45 -11.83 -15.44
CA GLU A 49 -18.15 -11.05 -14.24
C GLU A 49 -19.08 -11.50 -13.12
N THR A 50 -18.48 -12.00 -12.02
CA THR A 50 -19.22 -12.68 -10.95
C THR A 50 -19.06 -11.90 -9.65
N PRO A 51 -20.15 -11.38 -9.07
CA PRO A 51 -20.08 -10.69 -7.78
C PRO A 51 -19.50 -11.57 -6.69
N VAL A 52 -18.69 -10.95 -5.81
CA VAL A 52 -18.12 -11.58 -4.62
C VAL A 52 -19.04 -11.31 -3.44
N ALA A 53 -19.48 -12.35 -2.74
CA ALA A 53 -20.26 -12.20 -1.52
C ALA A 53 -19.37 -11.69 -0.39
N ILE A 54 -19.77 -10.58 0.25
CA ILE A 54 -19.05 -10.01 1.40
C ILE A 54 -19.56 -10.70 2.67
N GLU A 55 -18.67 -11.29 3.44
CA GLU A 55 -19.00 -11.92 4.72
C GLU A 55 -18.95 -10.90 5.86
N GLY A 56 -20.13 -10.54 6.35
CA GLY A 56 -20.32 -9.49 7.34
C GLY A 56 -20.34 -8.07 6.73
N ALA A 57 -20.22 -7.05 7.59
CA ALA A 57 -20.16 -5.66 7.14
C ALA A 57 -18.74 -5.26 6.73
N LEU A 58 -18.64 -4.43 5.70
CA LEU A 58 -17.38 -3.76 5.36
C LEU A 58 -17.01 -2.75 6.45
N ILE A 59 -15.77 -2.83 6.94
CA ILE A 59 -15.23 -1.96 7.99
C ILE A 59 -14.17 -1.05 7.35
N ALA A 60 -14.39 0.26 7.41
CA ALA A 60 -13.47 1.24 6.88
C ALA A 60 -12.06 1.09 7.49
N GLY A 61 -11.04 1.14 6.66
CA GLY A 61 -9.65 0.94 7.04
C GLY A 61 -9.21 -0.53 7.15
N ALA A 62 -10.09 -1.49 6.83
CA ALA A 62 -9.77 -2.92 6.89
C ALA A 62 -9.38 -3.50 5.52
N ASP A 63 -8.52 -4.53 5.59
CA ASP A 63 -8.14 -5.35 4.45
C ASP A 63 -9.00 -6.61 4.37
N TYR A 64 -9.32 -7.03 3.16
CA TYR A 64 -10.14 -8.20 2.84
C TYR A 64 -9.40 -9.14 1.91
N GLY A 65 -9.53 -10.46 2.17
CA GLY A 65 -9.11 -11.50 1.25
C GLY A 65 -10.31 -12.15 0.57
N VAL A 66 -10.18 -12.47 -0.70
CA VAL A 66 -11.20 -13.15 -1.50
C VAL A 66 -10.82 -14.60 -1.66
N THR A 67 -11.67 -15.50 -1.20
CA THR A 67 -11.52 -16.95 -1.33
C THR A 67 -12.49 -17.50 -2.36
N VAL A 68 -12.13 -18.62 -2.99
CA VAL A 68 -13.02 -19.34 -3.93
C VAL A 68 -13.18 -20.78 -3.45
N ARG A 69 -14.44 -21.21 -3.27
CA ARG A 69 -14.76 -22.59 -2.92
C ARG A 69 -16.01 -23.04 -3.67
N GLY A 70 -15.91 -24.15 -4.39
CA GLY A 70 -17.05 -24.68 -5.16
C GLY A 70 -17.62 -23.68 -6.18
N GLY A 71 -16.78 -22.81 -6.75
CA GLY A 71 -17.22 -21.79 -7.71
C GLY A 71 -17.86 -20.55 -7.10
N VAL A 72 -17.94 -20.46 -5.78
CA VAL A 72 -18.45 -19.28 -5.06
C VAL A 72 -17.28 -18.47 -4.52
N ALA A 73 -17.21 -17.18 -4.91
CA ALA A 73 -16.25 -16.23 -4.40
C ALA A 73 -16.80 -15.48 -3.18
N ARG A 74 -16.01 -15.42 -2.09
CA ARG A 74 -16.40 -14.76 -0.84
C ARG A 74 -15.26 -13.88 -0.34
N ALA A 75 -15.58 -12.67 0.10
CA ALA A 75 -14.63 -11.77 0.74
C ALA A 75 -14.79 -11.83 2.26
N TRP A 76 -13.66 -11.99 2.93
CA TRP A 76 -13.52 -12.06 4.37
C TRP A 76 -12.61 -10.94 4.85
N ARG A 77 -12.90 -10.37 6.01
CA ARG A 77 -11.89 -9.55 6.68
C ARG A 77 -10.61 -10.37 6.86
N ALA A 78 -9.44 -9.79 6.61
CA ALA A 78 -8.18 -10.53 6.53
C ALA A 78 -7.89 -11.42 7.75
N ALA A 79 -8.29 -10.99 8.95
CA ALA A 79 -8.15 -11.76 10.19
C ALA A 79 -9.19 -12.90 10.35
N GLY A 80 -10.19 -12.96 9.46
CA GLY A 80 -11.28 -13.96 9.51
C GLY A 80 -11.31 -14.89 8.30
N ILE A 81 -10.26 -14.91 7.48
CA ILE A 81 -10.13 -15.85 6.37
C ILE A 81 -10.08 -17.28 6.96
N PRO A 82 -10.95 -18.20 6.50
CA PRO A 82 -10.94 -19.58 6.98
C PRO A 82 -9.59 -20.27 6.74
N ASP A 83 -9.13 -21.06 7.69
CA ASP A 83 -7.92 -21.86 7.55
C ASP A 83 -8.01 -22.82 6.36
N GLY A 84 -6.92 -22.90 5.58
CA GLY A 84 -6.85 -23.76 4.40
C GLY A 84 -7.72 -23.29 3.22
N ALA A 85 -8.26 -22.07 3.26
CA ALA A 85 -9.01 -21.54 2.13
C ALA A 85 -8.09 -21.11 0.98
N ASP A 86 -8.50 -21.40 -0.26
CA ASP A 86 -7.84 -20.94 -1.47
C ASP A 86 -8.07 -19.44 -1.65
N VAL A 87 -7.06 -18.62 -1.35
CA VAL A 87 -7.11 -17.16 -1.48
C VAL A 87 -6.76 -16.77 -2.91
N LEU A 88 -7.74 -16.24 -3.64
CA LEU A 88 -7.57 -15.69 -4.99
C LEU A 88 -6.78 -14.38 -4.97
N GLY A 89 -7.10 -13.50 -4.03
CA GLY A 89 -6.56 -12.15 -3.94
C GLY A 89 -7.22 -11.35 -2.82
N GLY A 90 -7.19 -10.01 -2.93
CA GLY A 90 -7.80 -9.17 -1.91
C GLY A 90 -7.88 -7.70 -2.28
N PHE A 91 -8.36 -6.89 -1.33
CA PHE A 91 -8.56 -5.45 -1.47
C PHE A 91 -8.55 -4.74 -0.11
N HIS A 92 -8.39 -3.44 -0.16
CA HIS A 92 -8.54 -2.54 0.98
C HIS A 92 -9.88 -1.78 0.90
N TYR A 93 -10.67 -1.80 1.98
CA TYR A 93 -11.84 -0.96 2.11
C TYR A 93 -11.47 0.33 2.84
N ALA A 94 -11.24 1.37 2.07
CA ALA A 94 -10.71 2.64 2.53
C ALA A 94 -11.77 3.47 3.28
N PRO A 95 -11.38 4.32 4.26
CA PRO A 95 -12.31 5.20 4.99
C PRO A 95 -12.81 6.38 4.15
N GLY A 96 -12.29 6.56 2.93
CA GLY A 96 -12.67 7.59 1.97
C GLY A 96 -12.30 7.22 0.54
N GLY A 97 -12.86 7.94 -0.42
CA GLY A 97 -12.59 7.72 -1.85
C GLY A 97 -11.27 8.33 -2.32
N ASN A 98 -10.77 7.82 -3.45
CA ASN A 98 -9.58 8.31 -4.12
C ASN A 98 -9.82 9.69 -4.74
N ALA A 99 -8.77 10.50 -4.87
CA ALA A 99 -8.85 11.76 -5.61
C ALA A 99 -9.17 11.53 -7.09
N THR A 100 -10.10 12.30 -7.62
CA THR A 100 -10.43 12.32 -9.06
C THR A 100 -9.74 13.45 -9.82
N GLY A 101 -9.17 14.41 -9.10
CA GLY A 101 -8.43 15.57 -9.61
C GLY A 101 -7.27 15.92 -8.67
N ARG A 102 -6.93 17.22 -8.57
CA ARG A 102 -5.89 17.75 -7.65
C ARG A 102 -6.50 18.46 -6.43
N ALA A 103 -7.55 17.91 -5.88
CA ALA A 103 -8.29 18.49 -4.76
C ALA A 103 -8.47 17.52 -3.59
N GLY A 104 -7.74 16.40 -3.62
CA GLY A 104 -7.90 15.31 -2.68
C GLY A 104 -9.06 14.38 -3.00
N GLY A 105 -9.27 13.39 -2.13
CA GLY A 105 -10.38 12.45 -2.17
C GLY A 105 -11.63 12.96 -1.45
N ASP A 106 -12.51 12.02 -1.10
CA ASP A 106 -13.72 12.30 -0.31
C ASP A 106 -13.70 11.50 1.03
N ASP A 107 -14.69 11.69 1.86
CA ASP A 107 -14.87 11.06 3.18
C ASP A 107 -15.91 9.92 3.19
N VAL A 108 -16.33 9.47 2.02
CA VAL A 108 -17.26 8.36 1.89
C VAL A 108 -16.49 7.06 1.71
N PRO A 109 -16.61 6.07 2.62
CA PRO A 109 -15.87 4.82 2.53
C PRO A 109 -16.08 4.10 1.20
N ALA A 110 -14.99 3.51 0.67
CA ALA A 110 -15.02 2.83 -0.61
C ALA A 110 -13.94 1.74 -0.70
N ILE A 111 -14.18 0.71 -1.51
CA ILE A 111 -13.12 -0.17 -1.98
C ILE A 111 -12.13 0.67 -2.77
N ASN A 112 -10.86 0.68 -2.36
CA ASN A 112 -9.82 1.35 -3.14
C ASN A 112 -9.51 0.50 -4.40
N PRO A 113 -9.86 0.96 -5.61
CA PRO A 113 -9.64 0.18 -6.83
C PRO A 113 -8.16 -0.06 -7.14
N CYS A 114 -7.26 0.77 -6.59
CA CYS A 114 -5.82 0.59 -6.74
C CYS A 114 -5.23 -0.42 -5.74
N SER A 115 -5.99 -0.87 -4.75
CA SER A 115 -5.55 -1.87 -3.78
C SER A 115 -5.86 -3.31 -4.17
N LEU A 116 -6.49 -3.54 -5.32
CA LEU A 116 -6.86 -4.87 -5.79
C LEU A 116 -5.61 -5.67 -6.19
N TRP A 117 -5.46 -6.84 -5.61
CA TRP A 117 -4.37 -7.76 -5.91
C TRP A 117 -4.89 -9.19 -6.09
N ASP A 118 -4.12 -10.03 -6.77
CA ASP A 118 -4.30 -11.49 -6.81
C ASP A 118 -2.95 -12.20 -6.67
N VAL A 119 -2.97 -13.52 -6.59
CA VAL A 119 -1.76 -14.34 -6.38
C VAL A 119 -0.67 -14.13 -7.44
N ASN A 120 -1.02 -13.65 -8.66
CA ASN A 120 -0.11 -13.39 -9.77
C ASN A 120 0.06 -11.90 -10.09
N PHE A 121 -0.65 -11.02 -9.41
CA PHE A 121 -0.65 -9.57 -9.60
C PHE A 121 -0.66 -8.87 -8.24
N ARG A 122 0.50 -8.59 -7.70
CA ARG A 122 0.67 -8.11 -6.33
C ARG A 122 2.02 -7.41 -6.11
N PRO A 123 2.25 -6.77 -4.96
CA PRO A 123 3.59 -6.35 -4.58
C PRO A 123 4.54 -7.54 -4.42
N ALA A 124 5.83 -7.29 -4.63
CA ALA A 124 6.88 -8.30 -4.45
C ALA A 124 7.10 -8.64 -2.96
N CYS A 125 6.75 -7.74 -2.04
CA CYS A 125 6.78 -8.02 -0.61
C CYS A 125 5.78 -9.13 -0.23
N LYS A 126 6.02 -9.78 0.92
CA LYS A 126 5.22 -10.94 1.35
C LYS A 126 3.75 -10.61 1.63
N ASP A 127 3.49 -9.47 2.24
CA ASP A 127 2.14 -9.03 2.63
C ASP A 127 1.65 -7.92 1.69
N PRO A 128 0.68 -8.19 0.80
CA PRO A 128 0.12 -7.21 -0.12
C PRO A 128 -0.90 -6.26 0.53
N ARG A 129 -1.32 -6.53 1.76
CA ARG A 129 -2.36 -5.77 2.45
C ARG A 129 -1.91 -4.34 2.76
N GLY A 130 -2.87 -3.42 2.72
CA GLY A 130 -2.61 -2.01 2.98
C GLY A 130 -1.76 -1.31 1.93
N MET A 131 -1.63 -1.87 0.73
CA MET A 131 -0.89 -1.27 -0.38
C MET A 131 -1.80 -0.92 -1.55
N ALA A 132 -1.42 0.11 -2.30
CA ALA A 132 -2.08 0.53 -3.53
C ALA A 132 -1.07 0.53 -4.69
N LEU A 133 -1.50 0.05 -5.85
CA LEU A 133 -0.74 0.10 -7.09
C LEU A 133 -0.71 1.54 -7.61
N VAL A 134 0.49 2.08 -7.76
CA VAL A 134 0.76 3.34 -8.45
C VAL A 134 1.22 3.00 -9.86
N GLN A 135 0.57 3.59 -10.87
CA GLN A 135 0.90 3.35 -12.26
C GLN A 135 0.91 4.65 -13.06
N ASP A 136 1.99 4.85 -13.82
CA ASP A 136 2.12 5.89 -14.83
C ASP A 136 2.78 5.29 -16.08
N GLY A 137 2.00 5.14 -17.14
CA GLY A 137 2.44 4.41 -18.34
C GLY A 137 2.84 2.97 -18.01
N SER A 138 4.09 2.62 -18.32
CA SER A 138 4.67 1.30 -18.03
C SER A 138 5.28 1.19 -16.63
N HIS A 139 5.50 2.31 -15.95
CA HIS A 139 6.05 2.33 -14.60
C HIS A 139 5.00 1.91 -13.58
N ARG A 140 5.28 0.86 -12.81
CA ARG A 140 4.37 0.27 -11.82
C ARG A 140 5.13 -0.07 -10.54
N PHE A 141 4.59 0.38 -9.42
CA PHE A 141 5.05 -0.01 -8.08
C PHE A 141 3.89 0.04 -7.10
N TRP A 142 4.04 -0.63 -5.98
CA TRP A 142 3.06 -0.57 -4.89
C TRP A 142 3.54 0.37 -3.79
N CYS A 143 2.62 1.12 -3.23
CA CYS A 143 2.88 2.07 -2.16
C CYS A 143 1.94 1.78 -0.99
N ASP A 144 2.43 1.88 0.24
CA ASP A 144 1.61 1.77 1.44
C ASP A 144 0.52 2.84 1.44
N ILE A 145 -0.72 2.46 1.72
CA ILE A 145 -1.87 3.38 1.77
C ILE A 145 -1.72 4.35 2.94
N TYR A 146 -1.24 3.87 4.07
CA TYR A 146 -1.02 4.65 5.29
C TYR A 146 0.46 4.90 5.55
N LEU A 147 0.77 5.88 6.38
CA LEU A 147 2.10 6.09 6.94
C LEU A 147 2.49 4.88 7.81
N THR A 148 3.79 4.65 7.96
CA THR A 148 4.31 3.59 8.82
C THR A 148 3.85 3.78 10.25
N GLY A 149 3.22 2.77 10.83
CA GLY A 149 2.78 2.78 12.22
C GLY A 149 3.90 2.40 13.19
N LYS A 150 3.83 2.89 14.43
CA LYS A 150 4.76 2.55 15.51
C LYS A 150 4.79 1.03 15.81
N ASP A 151 3.66 0.36 15.62
CA ASP A 151 3.47 -1.08 15.84
C ASP A 151 3.76 -1.94 14.59
N CYS A 152 4.41 -1.35 13.57
CA CYS A 152 4.62 -1.96 12.25
C CYS A 152 5.28 -3.34 12.30
N ARG A 153 6.16 -3.59 13.26
CA ARG A 153 6.82 -4.89 13.42
C ARG A 153 5.84 -6.05 13.59
N ILE A 154 4.70 -5.82 14.23
CA ILE A 154 3.68 -6.84 14.52
C ILE A 154 2.57 -6.79 13.47
N ASN A 155 2.11 -5.60 13.12
CA ASN A 155 0.88 -5.39 12.36
C ASN A 155 1.12 -5.04 10.89
N GLY A 156 2.39 -4.90 10.46
CA GLY A 156 2.76 -4.44 9.11
C GLY A 156 2.80 -2.93 9.00
N THR A 157 3.45 -2.43 7.95
CA THR A 157 3.83 -1.01 7.79
C THR A 157 2.67 -0.08 7.47
N SER A 158 1.54 -0.61 6.99
CA SER A 158 0.40 0.18 6.51
C SER A 158 -0.89 -0.27 7.19
N ARG A 159 -1.30 0.46 8.24
CA ARG A 159 -2.54 0.18 8.99
C ARG A 159 -3.30 1.46 9.27
N PHE A 160 -4.62 1.33 9.28
CA PHE A 160 -5.54 2.40 9.67
C PHE A 160 -5.65 2.50 11.19
N GLY A 161 -5.67 3.73 11.72
CA GLY A 161 -5.99 3.99 13.12
C GLY A 161 -4.89 3.64 14.11
N VAL A 162 -3.62 3.63 13.69
CA VAL A 162 -2.46 3.37 14.55
C VAL A 162 -1.60 4.62 14.73
N THR A 163 -0.87 4.71 15.84
CA THR A 163 0.10 5.79 16.05
C THR A 163 1.13 5.80 14.94
N ILE A 164 1.36 6.96 14.30
CA ILE A 164 2.38 7.12 13.27
C ILE A 164 3.76 6.95 13.91
N ALA A 165 4.64 6.22 13.21
CA ALA A 165 6.05 6.17 13.56
C ALA A 165 6.73 7.48 13.18
N ASP A 166 7.28 8.17 14.17
CA ASP A 166 8.00 9.42 14.03
C ASP A 166 9.17 9.51 15.03
N GLY A 167 9.83 10.68 15.12
CA GLY A 167 10.94 10.88 16.06
C GLY A 167 10.55 10.88 17.53
N ASN A 168 9.27 11.04 17.88
CA ASN A 168 8.75 10.96 19.23
C ASN A 168 8.18 9.56 19.54
N ASP A 169 7.60 8.92 18.51
CA ASP A 169 6.96 7.61 18.58
C ASP A 169 7.73 6.60 17.71
N CYS A 170 8.97 6.30 18.10
CA CYS A 170 9.85 5.40 17.37
C CYS A 170 9.31 3.96 17.35
N PRO A 171 9.33 3.28 16.19
CA PRO A 171 8.99 1.85 16.10
C PRO A 171 10.11 0.98 16.70
N ALA A 172 9.83 -0.30 16.90
CA ALA A 172 10.83 -1.25 17.34
C ALA A 172 11.82 -1.56 16.20
N ASP A 173 13.11 -1.60 16.54
CA ASP A 173 14.18 -2.09 15.67
C ASP A 173 13.92 -3.58 15.33
N PRO A 174 13.86 -3.94 14.04
CA PRO A 174 13.67 -5.33 13.64
C PRO A 174 14.71 -6.31 14.17
N ALA A 175 15.94 -5.85 14.40
CA ALA A 175 17.04 -6.68 14.84
C ALA A 175 17.03 -6.93 16.35
N THR A 176 16.72 -5.91 17.17
CA THR A 176 16.80 -5.98 18.63
C THR A 176 15.44 -6.12 19.30
N CYS A 177 14.35 -5.79 18.61
CA CYS A 177 12.99 -5.69 19.13
C CYS A 177 12.76 -4.55 20.14
N GLU A 178 13.77 -3.75 20.42
CA GLU A 178 13.68 -2.56 21.27
C GLU A 178 13.32 -1.33 20.42
N PRO A 179 12.66 -0.31 20.96
CA PRO A 179 12.40 0.91 20.22
C PRO A 179 13.68 1.55 19.73
N PHE A 180 13.69 2.02 18.48
CA PHE A 180 14.78 2.86 17.99
C PHE A 180 14.94 4.10 18.91
N ARG A 181 16.16 4.57 19.08
CA ARG A 181 16.42 5.83 19.78
C ARG A 181 16.01 7.06 18.96
N ARG A 182 15.98 6.89 17.64
CA ARG A 182 15.61 7.90 16.64
C ARG A 182 14.93 7.21 15.49
N PHE A 183 13.94 7.83 14.92
CA PHE A 183 13.34 7.39 13.66
C PHE A 183 13.92 8.24 12.53
N ASP A 184 15.22 8.05 12.30
CA ASP A 184 16.01 8.69 11.25
C ASP A 184 15.92 7.89 9.91
N TYR A 185 16.66 8.35 8.90
CA TYR A 185 16.68 7.69 7.60
C TYR A 185 17.07 6.20 7.68
N ALA A 186 18.11 5.87 8.44
CA ALA A 186 18.59 4.50 8.58
C ALA A 186 17.57 3.62 9.28
N ALA A 187 16.91 4.11 10.32
CA ALA A 187 15.83 3.41 11.01
C ALA A 187 14.61 3.19 10.10
N ALA A 188 14.24 4.18 9.29
CA ALA A 188 13.17 4.04 8.30
C ALA A 188 13.49 2.97 7.25
N VAL A 189 14.71 2.96 6.70
CA VAL A 189 15.19 1.92 5.77
C VAL A 189 15.13 0.55 6.42
N ALA A 190 15.69 0.38 7.63
CA ALA A 190 15.70 -0.91 8.33
C ALA A 190 14.29 -1.43 8.63
N THR A 191 13.39 -0.54 9.08
CA THR A 191 11.99 -0.86 9.36
C THR A 191 11.29 -1.40 8.12
N LEU A 192 11.40 -0.72 6.98
CA LEU A 192 10.72 -1.12 5.74
C LEU A 192 11.35 -2.37 5.13
N ALA A 193 12.68 -2.49 5.16
CA ALA A 193 13.41 -3.65 4.65
C ALA A 193 13.02 -4.95 5.36
N ALA A 194 12.73 -4.90 6.67
CA ALA A 194 12.24 -6.07 7.43
C ALA A 194 10.89 -6.60 6.91
N HIS A 195 10.13 -5.77 6.20
CA HIS A 195 8.88 -6.14 5.54
C HIS A 195 9.03 -6.41 4.03
N GLY A 196 10.26 -6.43 3.50
CA GLY A 196 10.53 -6.59 2.06
C GLY A 196 10.10 -5.36 1.25
N LYS A 197 10.15 -4.19 1.86
CA LYS A 197 9.79 -2.90 1.26
C LYS A 197 10.99 -1.96 1.28
N GLY A 198 10.95 -0.94 0.43
CA GLY A 198 11.90 0.17 0.41
C GLY A 198 11.23 1.51 0.66
N LEU A 199 12.01 2.57 0.62
CA LEU A 199 11.53 3.95 0.59
C LEU A 199 11.17 4.36 -0.85
N LEU A 200 10.31 5.37 -0.98
CA LEU A 200 10.01 5.99 -2.27
C LEU A 200 11.23 6.77 -2.79
N SER A 201 11.46 6.71 -4.09
CA SER A 201 12.43 7.57 -4.76
C SER A 201 11.85 8.94 -5.09
N LEU A 202 12.74 9.87 -5.48
CA LEU A 202 12.36 11.22 -5.97
C LEU A 202 11.37 11.16 -7.15
N SER A 203 11.46 10.16 -8.03
CA SER A 203 10.54 9.99 -9.16
C SER A 203 9.23 9.32 -8.77
N GLU A 204 9.22 8.46 -7.77
CA GLU A 204 8.03 7.70 -7.33
C GLU A 204 7.12 8.52 -6.40
N PHE A 205 7.69 9.33 -5.51
CA PHE A 205 6.89 10.10 -4.56
C PHE A 205 5.86 11.03 -5.23
N PRO A 206 6.21 11.87 -6.24
CA PRO A 206 5.24 12.75 -6.89
C PRO A 206 4.11 12.00 -7.59
N LEU A 207 4.37 10.78 -8.07
CA LEU A 207 3.34 9.90 -8.66
C LEU A 207 2.41 9.37 -7.57
N ALA A 208 2.98 8.82 -6.49
CA ALA A 208 2.22 8.28 -5.36
C ALA A 208 1.31 9.34 -4.73
N ALA A 209 1.79 10.56 -4.55
CA ALA A 209 1.07 11.68 -3.96
C ALA A 209 0.21 12.48 -4.98
N PHE A 210 0.18 12.08 -6.26
CA PHE A 210 -0.61 12.81 -7.26
C PHE A 210 -2.11 12.85 -6.90
N GLY A 211 -2.70 14.03 -6.98
CA GLY A 211 -4.12 14.23 -6.69
C GLY A 211 -4.42 14.91 -5.36
N VAL A 212 -3.44 15.00 -4.45
CA VAL A 212 -3.61 15.77 -3.20
C VAL A 212 -3.88 17.24 -3.49
N THR A 213 -4.49 17.95 -2.53
CA THR A 213 -4.56 19.40 -2.55
C THR A 213 -3.16 19.97 -2.38
N GLU A 214 -2.67 20.64 -3.42
CA GLU A 214 -1.35 21.26 -3.43
C GLU A 214 -1.27 22.50 -2.56
N ARG A 215 -0.08 22.84 -2.08
CA ARG A 215 0.22 24.02 -1.25
C ARG A 215 -0.66 24.08 0.00
N SER A 216 -0.83 22.92 0.62
CA SER A 216 -1.72 22.78 1.77
C SER A 216 -1.23 21.68 2.69
N ALA A 217 -0.93 22.04 3.93
CA ALA A 217 -0.67 21.12 5.03
C ALA A 217 -1.94 20.86 5.86
N THR A 218 -1.94 19.77 6.63
CA THR A 218 -2.99 19.53 7.63
C THR A 218 -2.89 20.52 8.78
N LYS A 219 -3.96 20.67 9.53
CA LYS A 219 -4.00 21.57 10.70
C LYS A 219 -3.49 20.85 11.94
N GLY A 220 -2.19 20.87 12.18
CA GLY A 220 -1.57 20.29 13.37
C GLY A 220 -1.10 18.84 13.15
N ASP A 221 -0.47 18.31 14.18
CA ASP A 221 0.22 17.04 14.19
C ASP A 221 -0.72 15.84 14.00
N PRO A 222 -0.60 15.06 12.91
CA PRO A 222 -1.46 13.92 12.64
C PRO A 222 -0.98 12.68 13.40
N LYS A 223 -1.18 12.61 14.69
CA LYS A 223 -0.69 11.53 15.56
C LYS A 223 -1.06 10.11 15.12
N VAL A 224 -2.08 9.95 14.29
CA VAL A 224 -2.65 8.66 13.92
C VAL A 224 -2.78 8.54 12.41
N THR A 225 -2.47 7.37 11.88
CA THR A 225 -2.72 7.02 10.48
C THR A 225 -4.21 7.01 10.18
N GLY A 226 -4.64 7.64 9.09
CA GLY A 226 -6.06 7.72 8.81
C GLY A 226 -6.42 8.50 7.56
N LEU A 227 -7.69 8.82 7.45
CA LEU A 227 -8.20 9.66 6.39
C LEU A 227 -7.81 11.13 6.64
N ASP A 228 -7.21 11.70 5.62
CA ASP A 228 -7.17 13.15 5.40
C ASP A 228 -7.60 13.38 3.95
N ALA A 229 -8.89 13.59 3.72
CA ALA A 229 -9.48 13.63 2.39
C ALA A 229 -8.73 14.61 1.46
N PRO A 230 -8.43 15.88 1.84
CA PRO A 230 -7.63 16.76 1.00
C PRO A 230 -6.22 16.25 0.67
N ARG A 231 -5.64 15.36 1.48
CA ARG A 231 -4.30 14.77 1.29
C ARG A 231 -4.35 13.30 0.89
N THR A 232 -5.49 12.84 0.38
CA THR A 232 -5.64 11.53 -0.26
C THR A 232 -5.32 11.64 -1.74
N SER A 233 -4.47 10.77 -2.24
CA SER A 233 -4.02 10.78 -3.63
C SER A 233 -5.01 10.10 -4.58
N ARG A 234 -4.74 10.20 -5.89
CA ARG A 234 -5.47 9.50 -6.96
C ARG A 234 -5.45 7.96 -6.77
N PHE A 235 -4.44 7.44 -6.12
CA PHE A 235 -4.29 6.01 -5.88
C PHE A 235 -4.87 5.57 -4.51
N GLY A 236 -5.52 6.50 -3.80
CA GLY A 236 -6.06 6.25 -2.46
C GLY A 236 -4.99 6.12 -1.38
N ILE A 237 -3.81 6.69 -1.62
CA ILE A 237 -2.77 6.83 -0.60
C ILE A 237 -3.18 7.99 0.29
N MET A 238 -3.40 7.70 1.56
CA MET A 238 -3.90 8.67 2.56
C MET A 238 -2.74 9.37 3.26
N GLN A 239 -2.96 10.61 3.68
CA GLN A 239 -1.90 11.44 4.28
C GLN A 239 -0.66 11.46 3.38
N ALA A 240 -0.85 11.55 2.05
CA ALA A 240 0.20 11.36 1.06
C ALA A 240 1.20 12.52 1.00
N ALA A 241 0.79 13.73 1.43
CA ALA A 241 1.64 14.91 1.53
C ALA A 241 1.02 15.92 2.50
N GLY A 242 1.81 16.81 3.10
CA GLY A 242 1.33 17.88 3.99
C GLY A 242 0.91 17.40 5.39
N ASN A 243 1.19 16.17 5.72
CA ASN A 243 0.99 15.59 7.06
C ASN A 243 2.33 15.37 7.76
N MET A 244 3.23 14.65 7.15
CA MET A 244 4.58 14.35 7.62
C MET A 244 5.57 14.58 6.48
N LEU A 245 6.77 15.03 6.76
CA LEU A 245 7.92 14.88 5.89
C LEU A 245 8.25 13.39 5.80
N ILE A 246 8.19 12.83 4.60
CA ILE A 246 8.33 11.39 4.37
C ILE A 246 9.76 11.09 3.94
N TRP A 247 10.48 10.24 4.67
CA TRP A 247 11.77 9.72 4.27
C TRP A 247 11.69 9.03 2.92
N GLY A 248 12.62 9.36 2.03
CA GLY A 248 12.81 8.78 0.72
C GLY A 248 14.26 8.90 0.26
N HIS A 249 14.55 8.63 -0.99
CA HIS A 249 15.88 8.75 -1.56
C HIS A 249 15.89 9.50 -2.91
N ASP A 250 17.07 10.00 -3.31
CA ASP A 250 17.25 10.82 -4.51
C ASP A 250 17.11 10.05 -5.83
N GLY A 251 17.01 8.72 -5.78
CA GLY A 251 16.82 7.87 -6.95
C GLY A 251 18.12 7.32 -7.52
N ASP A 252 19.27 7.64 -6.94
CA ASP A 252 20.55 7.02 -7.31
C ASP A 252 20.51 5.53 -6.94
N PRO A 253 20.66 4.60 -7.90
CA PRO A 253 20.57 3.16 -7.64
C PRO A 253 21.78 2.59 -6.90
N ASP A 254 22.95 3.22 -7.04
CA ASP A 254 24.22 2.70 -6.50
C ASP A 254 24.52 3.28 -5.13
N THR A 255 24.24 4.58 -4.94
CA THR A 255 24.53 5.32 -3.71
C THR A 255 23.35 6.23 -3.31
N PRO A 256 22.19 5.63 -2.94
CA PRO A 256 21.00 6.40 -2.63
C PRO A 256 21.22 7.32 -1.42
N ARG A 257 20.96 8.62 -1.62
CA ARG A 257 21.06 9.63 -0.56
C ARG A 257 19.69 9.94 0.02
N ALA A 258 19.66 10.10 1.34
CA ALA A 258 18.48 10.49 2.06
C ALA A 258 17.82 11.72 1.44
N SER A 259 16.51 11.66 1.26
CA SER A 259 15.68 12.76 0.80
C SER A 259 14.39 12.80 1.62
N MET A 260 13.70 13.93 1.59
CA MET A 260 12.43 14.09 2.32
C MET A 260 11.40 14.72 1.41
N PHE A 261 10.17 14.21 1.47
CA PHE A 261 9.12 14.55 0.54
C PHE A 261 7.83 14.99 1.22
N GLY A 262 7.02 15.75 0.48
CA GLY A 262 5.63 16.01 0.76
C GLY A 262 5.34 17.23 1.64
N GLY A 263 6.28 17.64 2.45
CA GLY A 263 6.05 18.62 3.51
C GLY A 263 5.26 18.04 4.68
N SER A 264 5.47 18.59 5.87
CA SER A 264 4.76 18.24 7.09
C SER A 264 3.63 19.21 7.40
N TRP A 265 2.92 18.97 8.48
CA TRP A 265 1.92 19.89 9.03
C TRP A 265 2.48 21.28 9.41
N LEU A 266 3.81 21.43 9.52
CA LEU A 266 4.50 22.69 9.79
C LEU A 266 4.74 23.54 8.53
N ASP A 267 4.74 22.92 7.33
CA ASP A 267 5.20 23.57 6.09
C ASP A 267 4.10 24.40 5.40
N GLY A 268 2.85 24.32 5.85
CA GLY A 268 1.75 25.18 5.37
C GLY A 268 1.60 25.15 3.84
N GLY A 269 1.83 26.27 3.20
CA GLY A 269 1.73 26.43 1.74
C GLY A 269 2.86 25.79 0.93
N ASP A 270 3.92 25.33 1.58
CA ASP A 270 5.06 24.66 0.93
C ASP A 270 4.91 23.13 0.94
N ALA A 271 3.74 22.59 1.35
CA ALA A 271 3.44 21.17 1.32
C ALA A 271 2.69 20.76 0.05
N GLY A 272 2.92 19.53 -0.43
CA GLY A 272 2.23 18.97 -1.58
C GLY A 272 3.04 17.88 -2.29
N SER A 273 2.49 17.34 -3.39
CA SER A 273 3.12 16.26 -4.15
C SER A 273 4.45 16.62 -4.81
N ARG A 274 4.79 17.91 -4.86
CA ARG A 274 6.01 18.44 -5.51
C ARG A 274 7.05 18.93 -4.52
N TYR A 275 6.75 18.86 -3.24
CA TYR A 275 7.69 19.29 -2.20
C TYR A 275 8.74 18.22 -1.96
N ALA A 276 10.03 18.60 -2.04
CA ALA A 276 11.15 17.69 -1.86
C ALA A 276 12.42 18.42 -1.38
N TYR A 277 13.03 17.86 -0.34
CA TYR A 277 14.42 18.11 0.02
C TYR A 277 15.26 16.95 -0.51
N VAL A 278 15.91 17.14 -1.65
CA VAL A 278 16.72 16.10 -2.31
C VAL A 278 18.14 16.10 -1.74
N ALA A 279 18.72 14.91 -1.52
CA ALA A 279 20.03 14.73 -0.92
C ALA A 279 20.18 15.49 0.41
N TYR A 280 19.24 15.25 1.31
CA TYR A 280 19.16 15.92 2.61
C TYR A 280 20.43 15.69 3.43
N ARG A 281 20.98 16.78 3.98
CA ARG A 281 22.33 16.77 4.59
C ARG A 281 22.41 16.10 5.95
N TRP A 282 21.30 15.88 6.62
CA TRP A 282 21.25 15.36 7.99
C TRP A 282 20.37 14.11 8.07
N PRO A 283 20.83 12.99 7.47
CA PRO A 283 20.06 11.73 7.48
C PRO A 283 19.83 11.16 8.88
N GLU A 284 20.61 11.61 9.88
CA GLU A 284 20.49 11.26 11.29
C GLU A 284 19.44 12.06 12.06
N ASN A 285 18.80 13.04 11.41
CA ASN A 285 17.73 13.80 12.05
C ASN A 285 16.49 12.92 12.31
N SER A 286 15.82 13.22 13.42
CA SER A 286 14.61 12.53 13.85
C SER A 286 13.73 13.52 14.60
N CYS A 287 12.59 13.87 14.00
CA CYS A 287 11.66 14.85 14.53
C CYS A 287 10.24 14.28 14.52
N GLY A 288 9.34 14.86 15.32
CA GLY A 288 7.96 14.43 15.42
C GLY A 288 7.10 14.71 14.17
N ASP A 289 7.66 15.39 13.18
CA ASP A 289 7.06 15.64 11.87
C ASP A 289 7.71 14.84 10.73
N PHE A 290 8.63 13.89 11.05
CA PHE A 290 9.30 13.00 10.10
C PHE A 290 8.72 11.60 10.19
N GLY A 291 8.24 11.07 9.06
CA GLY A 291 7.64 9.75 8.97
C GLY A 291 8.23 8.93 7.83
N ALA A 292 7.68 7.75 7.61
CA ALA A 292 8.06 6.88 6.50
C ALA A 292 6.83 6.25 5.84
N ARG A 293 7.03 5.77 4.61
CA ARG A 293 6.01 5.05 3.82
C ARG A 293 6.68 4.00 2.96
N GLY A 294 6.18 2.77 3.03
CA GLY A 294 6.74 1.64 2.31
C GLY A 294 6.38 1.63 0.83
N ARG A 295 7.33 1.16 0.05
CA ARG A 295 7.22 0.91 -1.40
C ARG A 295 7.65 -0.52 -1.71
N SER A 296 7.05 -1.16 -2.71
CA SER A 296 7.43 -2.49 -3.19
C SER A 296 7.32 -2.55 -4.71
N ASP A 297 8.20 -3.33 -5.35
CA ASP A 297 8.08 -3.59 -6.78
C ASP A 297 6.77 -4.29 -7.10
N HIS A 298 6.31 -4.11 -8.33
CA HIS A 298 5.18 -4.87 -8.85
C HIS A 298 5.63 -6.25 -9.29
N LEU A 299 5.01 -7.29 -8.74
CA LEU A 299 5.20 -8.67 -9.16
C LEU A 299 4.04 -9.11 -10.05
N GLN A 300 4.37 -9.46 -11.30
CA GLN A 300 3.44 -10.05 -12.25
C GLN A 300 3.97 -11.42 -12.68
N LEU A 301 3.36 -12.48 -12.17
CA LEU A 301 3.70 -13.86 -12.54
C LEU A 301 2.84 -14.28 -13.73
N GLY A 302 3.46 -14.85 -14.78
CA GLY A 302 2.75 -15.44 -15.92
C GLY A 302 2.59 -14.56 -17.17
N GLY A 303 3.23 -13.41 -17.27
CA GLY A 303 3.45 -12.73 -18.54
C GLY A 303 4.55 -13.47 -19.31
N ARG A 304 4.24 -14.12 -20.46
CA ARG A 304 5.29 -14.37 -21.45
C ARG A 304 5.98 -13.03 -21.69
N ARG A 305 7.30 -12.98 -21.54
CA ARG A 305 8.05 -11.94 -22.23
C ARG A 305 7.73 -12.19 -23.71
N ASP A 306 6.98 -11.29 -24.31
CA ASP A 306 7.03 -11.18 -25.76
C ASP A 306 8.50 -10.92 -26.05
N SER A 307 9.19 -11.97 -26.49
CA SER A 307 10.50 -11.86 -27.05
C SER A 307 10.34 -10.88 -28.19
N ASP A 308 10.93 -9.70 -28.02
CA ASP A 308 11.19 -8.76 -29.08
C ASP A 308 12.15 -9.46 -30.05
N ASP A 309 11.57 -10.31 -30.90
CA ASP A 309 12.25 -10.88 -32.06
C ASP A 309 12.25 -9.83 -33.15
N GLY A 310 13.37 -9.16 -33.21
CA GLY A 310 14.07 -8.65 -34.36
C GLY A 310 13.27 -8.18 -35.58
N ARG A 311 13.35 -6.90 -35.86
CA ARG A 311 13.85 -6.45 -37.19
C ARG A 311 14.31 -5.00 -37.11
#